data_2e45cc0e404141c24e6025b657a90182
#
_entry.id   2e45cc0e404141c24e6025b657a90182
#
_cell.length_a   1.000
_cell.length_b   1.000
_cell.length_c   1.000
_cell.angle_alpha   90.00
_cell.angle_beta   90.00
_cell.angle_gamma   90.00
#
_symmetry.space_group_name_H-M   'P 1'
#
loop_
_entity.id
_entity.type
_entity.pdbx_description
1 polymer ?
#
loop_
_entity_poly.entity_id
_entity_poly.type
_entity_poly.pdbx_seq_one_letter_code
_entity_poly.pdbx_strand_id
1 'polypeptide(L)'
;MNNTSTRSFNNWQVRTIIYTMVGYALFYFVRKNFSIAMPGLTAEFGISKVSLGLFLTLHGIIYGLSRFVNGIIADRGSAKVVASVGLMLCAVANIIFGVSDFVANWIVVLAAKMGTTLTFSTVLVYCMGIIWVINGYLQGMGIPPFTKIMTHWIHPDELATKMSVWNMSHSIGAGLVFGLCGWVIMPHLGLDMSANAEVVQTITANLGANASYEDVLNFSQHFGAWRLCFLIPAAFALLGSLGIFTLVKNSPSEVGLPEVVQKKSATVQTAEEKAEYNAFVRRKVFGNRLIWTLGLANFFVYVVRFAALDWGPTMLTESKGLSLAMATTLCIVFEFIGGNIGMVFWGWLTDKFFNSKAHRTCVLCMVGAAVTVATFWAIPAGTAWWIQILPFTLLGFFVYGPQALLGISAANQATNRAAATANGILGIFGYASTLISGVGFGYVAQHYGWNGAYLTILIMAILGAITLMTMWGAKANGYEE
;
A
#
# COMPACT_ATOMS: atom_id res chain seq x y z
N MET A 1 -32.17 -26.26 1.75
CA MET A 1 -32.31 -25.17 2.77
C MET A 1 -33.71 -24.56 2.62
N ASN A 2 -34.43 -24.31 3.71
CA ASN A 2 -35.70 -23.61 3.65
C ASN A 2 -35.46 -22.16 3.22
N ASN A 3 -36.41 -21.53 2.48
CA ASN A 3 -36.28 -20.15 1.96
C ASN A 3 -35.84 -19.12 3.03
N THR A 4 -36.28 -19.30 4.28
CA THR A 4 -35.90 -18.44 5.41
C THR A 4 -34.44 -18.57 5.81
N SER A 5 -33.89 -19.79 5.79
CA SER A 5 -32.49 -20.08 6.11
C SER A 5 -31.54 -19.51 5.03
N THR A 6 -31.92 -19.63 3.75
CA THR A 6 -31.15 -19.07 2.63
C THR A 6 -31.11 -17.55 2.68
N ARG A 7 -32.23 -16.90 2.97
CA ARG A 7 -32.31 -15.44 3.12
C ARG A 7 -31.47 -14.94 4.31
N SER A 8 -31.49 -15.66 5.42
CA SER A 8 -30.66 -15.35 6.60
C SER A 8 -29.18 -15.48 6.28
N PHE A 9 -28.77 -16.54 5.57
CA PHE A 9 -27.37 -16.76 5.15
C PHE A 9 -26.88 -15.61 4.25
N ASN A 10 -27.65 -15.24 3.21
CA ASN A 10 -27.26 -14.16 2.30
C ASN A 10 -27.11 -12.82 3.02
N ASN A 11 -27.99 -12.50 3.97
CA ASN A 11 -27.87 -11.27 4.76
C ASN A 11 -26.58 -11.24 5.59
N TRP A 12 -26.24 -12.35 6.24
CA TRP A 12 -25.00 -12.45 7.02
C TRP A 12 -23.75 -12.42 6.12
N GLN A 13 -23.80 -13.06 4.95
CA GLN A 13 -22.71 -13.03 3.99
C GLN A 13 -22.44 -11.60 3.51
N VAL A 14 -23.47 -10.88 3.05
CA VAL A 14 -23.34 -9.48 2.60
C VAL A 14 -22.83 -8.60 3.73
N ARG A 15 -23.37 -8.75 4.93
CA ARG A 15 -22.93 -8.03 6.13
C ARG A 15 -21.44 -8.28 6.41
N THR A 16 -20.99 -9.54 6.39
CA THR A 16 -19.59 -9.90 6.62
C THR A 16 -18.68 -9.30 5.55
N ILE A 17 -19.06 -9.36 4.27
CA ILE A 17 -18.31 -8.75 3.17
C ILE A 17 -18.15 -7.25 3.41
N ILE A 18 -19.25 -6.53 3.68
CA ILE A 18 -19.23 -5.07 3.87
C ILE A 18 -18.36 -4.68 5.08
N TYR A 19 -18.56 -5.31 6.23
CA TYR A 19 -17.79 -4.94 7.43
C TYR A 19 -16.30 -5.28 7.32
N THR A 20 -15.95 -6.39 6.65
CA THR A 20 -14.54 -6.71 6.39
C THR A 20 -13.92 -5.77 5.33
N MET A 21 -14.69 -5.30 4.33
CA MET A 21 -14.26 -4.27 3.38
C MET A 21 -14.00 -2.94 4.10
N VAL A 22 -14.92 -2.48 4.94
CA VAL A 22 -14.75 -1.27 5.75
C VAL A 22 -13.53 -1.42 6.68
N GLY A 23 -13.42 -2.56 7.35
CA GLY A 23 -12.26 -2.85 8.21
C GLY A 23 -10.94 -2.76 7.47
N TYR A 24 -10.85 -3.34 6.27
CA TYR A 24 -9.62 -3.30 5.48
C TYR A 24 -9.35 -1.90 4.89
N ALA A 25 -10.38 -1.16 4.51
CA ALA A 25 -10.24 0.25 4.12
C ALA A 25 -9.64 1.09 5.26
N LEU A 26 -10.05 0.84 6.52
CA LEU A 26 -9.53 1.55 7.69
C LEU A 26 -8.07 1.20 8.02
N PHE A 27 -7.56 0.01 7.67
CA PHE A 27 -6.12 -0.25 7.69
C PHE A 27 -5.36 0.70 6.76
N TYR A 28 -5.95 1.06 5.61
CA TYR A 28 -5.34 2.04 4.69
C TYR A 28 -5.41 3.48 5.21
N PHE A 29 -6.41 3.82 6.03
CA PHE A 29 -6.50 5.12 6.72
C PHE A 29 -5.27 5.39 7.58
N VAL A 30 -4.81 4.40 8.32
CA VAL A 30 -3.67 4.49 9.24
C VAL A 30 -2.36 4.00 8.63
N ARG A 31 -2.30 3.98 7.31
CA ARG A 31 -1.11 3.63 6.51
C ARG A 31 -0.78 4.69 5.45
N LYS A 32 -1.77 5.13 4.68
CA LYS A 32 -1.57 6.05 3.55
C LYS A 32 -1.59 7.53 3.96
N ASN A 33 -2.05 7.85 5.14
CA ASN A 33 -1.98 9.17 5.75
C ASN A 33 -0.54 9.72 5.84
N PHE A 34 0.47 8.86 6.01
CA PHE A 34 1.87 9.24 6.10
C PHE A 34 2.35 10.01 4.86
N SER A 35 1.98 9.55 3.66
CA SER A 35 2.39 10.19 2.40
C SER A 35 1.92 11.64 2.29
N ILE A 36 0.74 11.96 2.83
CA ILE A 36 0.18 13.30 2.81
C ILE A 36 0.80 14.19 3.90
N ALA A 37 1.22 13.58 5.02
CA ALA A 37 1.86 14.30 6.12
C ALA A 37 3.34 14.64 5.85
N MET A 38 4.02 13.95 4.91
CA MET A 38 5.45 14.15 4.64
C MET A 38 5.85 15.61 4.37
N PRO A 39 5.13 16.41 3.55
CA PRO A 39 5.47 17.82 3.34
C PRO A 39 5.45 18.63 4.64
N GLY A 40 4.46 18.41 5.51
CA GLY A 40 4.37 19.07 6.82
C GLY A 40 5.50 18.68 7.77
N LEU A 41 5.87 17.39 7.79
CA LEU A 41 7.00 16.89 8.59
C LEU A 41 8.34 17.50 8.12
N THR A 42 8.52 17.69 6.81
CA THR A 42 9.69 18.39 6.27
C THR A 42 9.67 19.88 6.64
N ALA A 43 8.53 20.55 6.48
CA ALA A 43 8.40 21.98 6.75
C ALA A 43 8.63 22.31 8.24
N GLU A 44 8.01 21.56 9.15
CA GLU A 44 8.08 21.88 10.59
C GLU A 44 9.36 21.39 11.28
N PHE A 45 9.91 20.22 10.88
CA PHE A 45 11.04 19.58 11.57
C PHE A 45 12.29 19.39 10.73
N GLY A 46 12.27 19.75 9.45
CA GLY A 46 13.40 19.55 8.53
C GLY A 46 13.73 18.06 8.32
N ILE A 47 12.75 17.15 8.45
CA ILE A 47 12.99 15.72 8.25
C ILE A 47 13.34 15.49 6.77
N SER A 48 14.53 14.90 6.54
CA SER A 48 15.07 14.69 5.21
C SER A 48 14.25 13.67 4.39
N LYS A 49 14.24 13.83 3.08
CA LYS A 49 13.61 12.86 2.16
C LYS A 49 14.21 11.46 2.31
N VAL A 50 15.50 11.36 2.64
CA VAL A 50 16.14 10.07 2.92
C VAL A 50 15.54 9.41 4.16
N SER A 51 15.32 10.16 5.24
CA SER A 51 14.70 9.63 6.47
C SER A 51 13.24 9.20 6.23
N LEU A 52 12.45 10.04 5.53
CA LEU A 52 11.07 9.70 5.15
C LEU A 52 11.03 8.45 4.25
N GLY A 53 11.94 8.36 3.30
CA GLY A 53 12.10 7.19 2.44
C GLY A 53 12.51 5.93 3.21
N LEU A 54 13.36 6.06 4.23
CA LEU A 54 13.74 4.95 5.11
C LEU A 54 12.51 4.44 5.89
N PHE A 55 11.64 5.33 6.37
CA PHE A 55 10.40 4.92 7.03
C PHE A 55 9.50 4.12 6.09
N LEU A 56 9.32 4.57 4.84
CA LEU A 56 8.57 3.84 3.82
C LEU A 56 9.18 2.46 3.52
N THR A 57 10.51 2.39 3.40
CA THR A 57 11.24 1.16 3.14
C THR A 57 11.06 0.14 4.25
N LEU A 58 11.38 0.53 5.49
CA LEU A 58 11.30 -0.37 6.64
C LEU A 58 9.86 -0.83 6.89
N HIS A 59 8.90 0.09 6.79
CA HIS A 59 7.48 -0.24 6.88
C HIS A 59 7.09 -1.30 5.83
N GLY A 60 7.49 -1.11 4.57
CA GLY A 60 7.16 -2.04 3.48
C GLY A 60 7.76 -3.43 3.68
N ILE A 61 9.04 -3.52 4.02
CA ILE A 61 9.73 -4.79 4.27
C ILE A 61 9.09 -5.52 5.47
N ILE A 62 8.93 -4.84 6.59
CA ILE A 62 8.35 -5.42 7.81
C ILE A 62 6.89 -5.84 7.59
N TYR A 63 6.12 -5.04 6.85
CA TYR A 63 4.77 -5.42 6.45
C TYR A 63 4.75 -6.71 5.62
N GLY A 64 5.64 -6.83 4.63
CA GLY A 64 5.76 -8.05 3.82
C GLY A 64 6.04 -9.30 4.65
N LEU A 65 7.00 -9.21 5.57
CA LEU A 65 7.37 -10.31 6.48
C LEU A 65 6.25 -10.62 7.49
N SER A 66 5.64 -9.58 8.05
CA SER A 66 4.61 -9.72 9.09
C SER A 66 3.35 -10.44 8.59
N ARG A 67 3.01 -10.30 7.31
CA ARG A 67 1.87 -11.02 6.71
C ARG A 67 1.98 -12.53 6.84
N PHE A 68 3.19 -13.07 6.71
CA PHE A 68 3.43 -14.50 6.87
C PHE A 68 3.20 -14.93 8.33
N VAL A 69 3.80 -14.22 9.29
CA VAL A 69 3.66 -14.51 10.72
C VAL A 69 2.20 -14.37 11.16
N ASN A 70 1.57 -13.26 10.79
CA ASN A 70 0.18 -12.99 11.18
C ASN A 70 -0.83 -13.90 10.46
N GLY A 71 -0.48 -14.46 9.30
CA GLY A 71 -1.23 -15.54 8.66
C GLY A 71 -1.31 -16.77 9.55
N ILE A 72 -0.17 -17.22 10.08
CA ILE A 72 -0.10 -18.37 11.00
C ILE A 72 -0.91 -18.09 12.28
N ILE A 73 -0.81 -16.90 12.83
CA ILE A 73 -1.58 -16.49 14.03
C ILE A 73 -3.08 -16.53 13.74
N ALA A 74 -3.50 -15.96 12.59
CA ALA A 74 -4.90 -15.96 12.19
C ALA A 74 -5.45 -17.38 11.95
N ASP A 75 -4.63 -18.29 11.41
CA ASP A 75 -5.04 -19.68 11.17
C ASP A 75 -5.27 -20.45 12.46
N ARG A 76 -4.47 -20.20 13.49
CA ARG A 76 -4.55 -20.88 14.79
C ARG A 76 -5.57 -20.25 15.75
N GLY A 77 -5.96 -18.99 15.52
CA GLY A 77 -6.83 -18.22 16.39
C GLY A 77 -8.12 -17.75 15.73
N SER A 78 -8.82 -16.86 16.45
CA SER A 78 -9.99 -16.17 15.91
C SER A 78 -9.56 -15.06 14.95
N ALA A 79 -9.88 -15.22 13.67
CA ALA A 79 -9.50 -14.26 12.62
C ALA A 79 -10.06 -12.85 12.91
N LYS A 80 -11.32 -12.74 13.38
CA LYS A 80 -11.90 -11.44 13.74
C LYS A 80 -11.15 -10.74 14.87
N VAL A 81 -10.67 -11.49 15.86
CA VAL A 81 -9.90 -10.93 16.98
C VAL A 81 -8.55 -10.43 16.48
N VAL A 82 -7.85 -11.21 15.65
CA VAL A 82 -6.57 -10.80 15.07
C VAL A 82 -6.73 -9.52 14.24
N ALA A 83 -7.73 -9.43 13.36
CA ALA A 83 -7.99 -8.25 12.55
C ALA A 83 -8.36 -7.03 13.40
N SER A 84 -9.25 -7.22 14.39
CA SER A 84 -9.68 -6.14 15.29
C SER A 84 -8.52 -5.60 16.13
N VAL A 85 -7.79 -6.48 16.81
CA VAL A 85 -6.62 -6.09 17.62
C VAL A 85 -5.55 -5.43 16.75
N GLY A 86 -5.29 -5.98 15.55
CA GLY A 86 -4.36 -5.40 14.60
C GLY A 86 -4.71 -3.96 14.22
N LEU A 87 -5.98 -3.71 13.88
CA LEU A 87 -6.44 -2.36 13.54
C LEU A 87 -6.39 -1.41 14.74
N MET A 88 -6.78 -1.88 15.93
CA MET A 88 -6.67 -1.10 17.18
C MET A 88 -5.22 -0.70 17.46
N LEU A 89 -4.29 -1.64 17.37
CA LEU A 89 -2.87 -1.35 17.62
C LEU A 89 -2.27 -0.44 16.53
N CYS A 90 -2.68 -0.57 15.26
CA CYS A 90 -2.33 0.39 14.20
C CYS A 90 -2.82 1.80 14.55
N ALA A 91 -4.04 1.93 15.06
CA ALA A 91 -4.57 3.22 15.50
C ALA A 91 -3.76 3.80 16.67
N VAL A 92 -3.43 2.99 17.67
CA VAL A 92 -2.57 3.41 18.79
C VAL A 92 -1.20 3.86 18.30
N ALA A 93 -0.57 3.11 17.39
CA ALA A 93 0.71 3.49 16.79
C ALA A 93 0.60 4.84 16.04
N ASN A 94 -0.50 5.09 15.33
CA ASN A 94 -0.75 6.37 14.68
C ASN A 94 -0.93 7.51 15.70
N ILE A 95 -1.66 7.29 16.80
CA ILE A 95 -1.79 8.29 17.86
C ILE A 95 -0.41 8.65 18.43
N ILE A 96 0.41 7.64 18.75
CA ILE A 96 1.76 7.87 19.27
C ILE A 96 2.63 8.59 18.24
N PHE A 97 2.50 8.26 16.94
CA PHE A 97 3.19 8.97 15.87
C PHE A 97 2.78 10.44 15.80
N GLY A 98 1.48 10.74 15.89
CA GLY A 98 0.94 12.11 15.88
C GLY A 98 1.41 12.99 17.04
N VAL A 99 1.87 12.38 18.14
CA VAL A 99 2.41 13.10 19.33
C VAL A 99 3.90 12.80 19.54
N SER A 100 4.61 12.31 18.54
CA SER A 100 6.00 11.85 18.65
C SER A 100 6.99 12.95 19.00
N ASP A 101 6.72 14.21 18.66
CA ASP A 101 7.53 15.36 19.03
C ASP A 101 7.48 15.66 20.53
N PHE A 102 6.32 15.51 21.17
CA PHE A 102 6.21 15.60 22.64
C PHE A 102 6.99 14.47 23.30
N VAL A 103 6.93 13.25 22.76
CA VAL A 103 7.69 12.10 23.26
C VAL A 103 9.19 12.35 23.09
N ALA A 104 9.63 12.83 21.92
CA ALA A 104 11.04 13.14 21.65
C ALA A 104 11.56 14.23 22.57
N ASN A 105 10.80 15.31 22.79
CA ASN A 105 11.17 16.37 23.70
C ASN A 105 11.31 15.86 25.15
N TRP A 106 10.38 15.03 25.61
CA TRP A 106 10.46 14.41 26.92
C TRP A 106 11.72 13.55 27.08
N ILE A 107 12.09 12.76 26.06
CA ILE A 107 13.32 11.96 26.05
C ILE A 107 14.56 12.85 26.13
N VAL A 108 14.62 13.93 25.35
CA VAL A 108 15.75 14.88 25.35
C VAL A 108 15.93 15.52 26.73
N VAL A 109 14.81 15.98 27.35
CA VAL A 109 14.86 16.58 28.71
C VAL A 109 15.31 15.56 29.76
N LEU A 110 14.83 14.31 29.66
CA LEU A 110 15.25 13.24 30.57
C LEU A 110 16.75 12.91 30.43
N ALA A 111 17.21 12.78 29.18
CA ALA A 111 18.64 12.53 28.89
C ALA A 111 19.54 13.66 29.44
N ALA A 112 19.13 14.92 29.28
CA ALA A 112 19.85 16.06 29.84
C ALA A 112 19.96 16.01 31.37
N LYS A 113 18.89 15.58 32.06
CA LYS A 113 18.93 15.35 33.52
C LYS A 113 19.86 14.22 33.94
N MET A 114 20.10 13.27 33.03
CA MET A 114 21.05 12.17 33.23
C MET A 114 22.49 12.50 32.78
N GLY A 115 22.75 13.73 32.40
CA GLY A 115 24.08 14.21 31.98
C GLY A 115 24.42 13.85 30.52
N THR A 116 23.43 13.42 29.70
CA THR A 116 23.62 13.07 28.29
C THR A 116 22.94 14.11 27.40
N THR A 117 23.65 14.61 26.38
CA THR A 117 23.11 15.56 25.40
C THR A 117 22.61 14.80 24.17
N LEU A 118 21.32 14.87 23.90
CA LEU A 118 20.69 14.30 22.69
C LEU A 118 20.11 15.44 21.83
N THR A 119 20.31 15.35 20.53
CA THR A 119 19.72 16.31 19.58
C THR A 119 18.25 15.96 19.33
N PHE A 120 17.36 16.93 19.51
CA PHE A 120 15.92 16.76 19.35
C PHE A 120 15.55 16.13 18.00
N SER A 121 16.09 16.66 16.89
CA SER A 121 15.79 16.14 15.54
C SER A 121 16.18 14.67 15.36
N THR A 122 17.31 14.26 15.94
CA THR A 122 17.75 12.85 15.91
C THR A 122 16.79 11.97 16.70
N VAL A 123 16.44 12.35 17.93
CA VAL A 123 15.50 11.58 18.76
C VAL A 123 14.13 11.49 18.08
N LEU A 124 13.65 12.59 17.51
CA LEU A 124 12.37 12.63 16.79
C LEU A 124 12.33 11.64 15.62
N VAL A 125 13.36 11.66 14.77
CA VAL A 125 13.47 10.74 13.61
C VAL A 125 13.48 9.28 14.06
N TYR A 126 14.22 8.94 15.12
CA TYR A 126 14.22 7.57 15.66
C TYR A 126 12.87 7.19 16.27
N CYS A 127 12.22 8.07 17.04
CA CYS A 127 10.89 7.82 17.60
C CYS A 127 9.87 7.55 16.49
N MET A 128 9.79 8.45 15.51
CA MET A 128 8.89 8.31 14.36
C MET A 128 9.17 7.03 13.56
N GLY A 129 10.44 6.76 13.27
CA GLY A 129 10.87 5.58 12.52
C GLY A 129 10.49 4.27 13.20
N ILE A 130 10.76 4.14 14.51
CA ILE A 130 10.42 2.93 15.28
C ILE A 130 8.90 2.72 15.31
N ILE A 131 8.13 3.77 15.58
CA ILE A 131 6.66 3.69 15.62
C ILE A 131 6.11 3.29 14.25
N TRP A 132 6.70 3.85 13.17
CA TRP A 132 6.25 3.54 11.81
C TRP A 132 6.59 2.11 11.39
N VAL A 133 7.72 1.56 11.83
CA VAL A 133 8.09 0.14 11.65
C VAL A 133 7.14 -0.78 12.42
N ILE A 134 6.80 -0.43 13.66
CA ILE A 134 5.80 -1.16 14.46
C ILE A 134 4.45 -1.15 13.73
N ASN A 135 4.00 0.01 13.23
CA ASN A 135 2.80 0.10 12.42
C ASN A 135 2.87 -0.82 11.20
N GLY A 136 4.01 -0.90 10.51
CA GLY A 136 4.24 -1.84 9.40
C GLY A 136 4.01 -3.30 9.78
N TYR A 137 4.50 -3.73 10.94
CA TYR A 137 4.23 -5.08 11.45
C TYR A 137 2.73 -5.31 11.70
N LEU A 138 2.08 -4.36 12.36
CA LEU A 138 0.67 -4.45 12.73
C LEU A 138 -0.27 -4.43 11.50
N GLN A 139 0.10 -3.72 10.46
CA GLN A 139 -0.61 -3.70 9.18
C GLN A 139 -0.74 -5.10 8.55
N GLY A 140 0.23 -5.99 8.79
CA GLY A 140 0.19 -7.38 8.35
C GLY A 140 -0.92 -8.22 9.01
N MET A 141 -1.55 -7.72 10.08
CA MET A 141 -2.72 -8.36 10.72
C MET A 141 -4.04 -8.10 9.97
N GLY A 142 -4.03 -7.39 8.84
CA GLY A 142 -5.24 -7.08 8.07
C GLY A 142 -5.64 -8.19 7.09
N ILE A 143 -4.88 -8.39 6.01
CA ILE A 143 -5.26 -9.29 4.90
C ILE A 143 -5.48 -10.74 5.33
N PRO A 144 -4.55 -11.43 6.03
CA PRO A 144 -4.69 -12.85 6.28
C PRO A 144 -5.98 -13.22 7.04
N PRO A 145 -6.34 -12.55 8.15
CA PRO A 145 -7.56 -12.88 8.86
C PRO A 145 -8.83 -12.57 8.06
N PHE A 146 -8.88 -11.47 7.30
CA PHE A 146 -10.05 -11.19 6.47
C PHE A 146 -10.20 -12.22 5.35
N THR A 147 -9.12 -12.63 4.71
CA THR A 147 -9.16 -13.70 3.71
C THR A 147 -9.71 -14.99 4.32
N LYS A 148 -9.26 -15.37 5.53
CA LYS A 148 -9.78 -16.54 6.24
C LYS A 148 -11.28 -16.42 6.50
N ILE A 149 -11.77 -15.27 6.98
CA ILE A 149 -13.21 -15.04 7.18
C ILE A 149 -13.98 -15.22 5.88
N MET A 150 -13.51 -14.59 4.79
CA MET A 150 -14.17 -14.65 3.49
C MET A 150 -14.29 -16.08 2.95
N THR A 151 -13.27 -16.93 3.15
CA THR A 151 -13.32 -18.34 2.71
C THR A 151 -14.32 -19.19 3.50
N HIS A 152 -14.72 -18.78 4.71
CA HIS A 152 -15.78 -19.46 5.48
C HIS A 152 -17.18 -19.02 5.06
N TRP A 153 -17.32 -17.78 4.56
CA TRP A 153 -18.62 -17.19 4.21
C TRP A 153 -18.98 -17.29 2.73
N ILE A 154 -18.02 -17.57 1.86
CA ILE A 154 -18.20 -17.54 0.40
C ILE A 154 -17.95 -18.94 -0.19
N HIS A 155 -18.88 -19.38 -1.06
CA HIS A 155 -18.71 -20.63 -1.78
C HIS A 155 -17.48 -20.57 -2.71
N PRO A 156 -16.69 -21.65 -2.86
CA PRO A 156 -15.50 -21.65 -3.70
C PRO A 156 -15.74 -21.17 -5.14
N ASP A 157 -16.91 -21.47 -5.72
CA ASP A 157 -17.26 -21.07 -7.10
C ASP A 157 -17.46 -19.56 -7.27
N GLU A 158 -17.78 -18.84 -6.18
CA GLU A 158 -18.00 -17.38 -6.18
C GLU A 158 -16.85 -16.62 -5.51
N LEU A 159 -15.91 -17.33 -4.89
CA LEU A 159 -14.85 -16.73 -4.06
C LEU A 159 -13.99 -15.76 -4.86
N ALA A 160 -13.58 -16.13 -6.07
CA ALA A 160 -12.72 -15.29 -6.90
C ALA A 160 -13.36 -13.93 -7.21
N THR A 161 -14.63 -13.94 -7.65
CA THR A 161 -15.38 -12.73 -8.00
C THR A 161 -15.61 -11.84 -6.77
N LYS A 162 -16.09 -12.43 -5.66
CA LYS A 162 -16.38 -11.66 -4.43
C LYS A 162 -15.10 -11.14 -3.77
N MET A 163 -14.00 -11.89 -3.83
CA MET A 163 -12.69 -11.42 -3.36
C MET A 163 -12.12 -10.29 -4.23
N SER A 164 -12.38 -10.29 -5.54
CA SER A 164 -11.98 -9.19 -6.42
C SER A 164 -12.71 -7.90 -6.04
N VAL A 165 -14.03 -7.97 -5.80
CA VAL A 165 -14.82 -6.83 -5.31
C VAL A 165 -14.34 -6.40 -3.91
N TRP A 166 -14.13 -7.37 -3.00
CA TRP A 166 -13.61 -7.09 -1.67
C TRP A 166 -12.26 -6.37 -1.71
N ASN A 167 -11.40 -6.76 -2.63
CA ASN A 167 -10.07 -6.17 -2.76
C ASN A 167 -10.09 -4.68 -3.15
N MET A 168 -11.18 -4.17 -3.78
CA MET A 168 -11.33 -2.73 -4.06
C MET A 168 -11.33 -1.87 -2.78
N SER A 169 -11.59 -2.48 -1.61
CA SER A 169 -11.60 -1.77 -0.32
C SER A 169 -10.30 -1.05 -0.01
N HIS A 170 -9.15 -1.58 -0.47
CA HIS A 170 -7.86 -0.91 -0.27
C HIS A 170 -7.75 0.40 -1.06
N SER A 171 -8.18 0.42 -2.32
CA SER A 171 -8.17 1.64 -3.14
C SER A 171 -9.20 2.65 -2.62
N ILE A 172 -10.36 2.18 -2.16
CA ILE A 172 -11.37 3.04 -1.53
C ILE A 172 -10.79 3.67 -0.26
N GLY A 173 -10.18 2.87 0.62
CA GLY A 173 -9.56 3.35 1.86
C GLY A 173 -8.43 4.35 1.60
N ALA A 174 -7.55 4.07 0.66
CA ALA A 174 -6.49 4.99 0.24
C ALA A 174 -7.07 6.30 -0.30
N GLY A 175 -8.03 6.24 -1.24
CA GLY A 175 -8.66 7.42 -1.81
C GLY A 175 -9.35 8.28 -0.76
N LEU A 176 -10.09 7.67 0.17
CA LEU A 176 -10.79 8.40 1.23
C LEU A 176 -9.81 9.10 2.19
N VAL A 177 -8.71 8.46 2.59
CA VAL A 177 -7.73 9.10 3.47
C VAL A 177 -6.91 10.15 2.73
N PHE A 178 -6.62 9.97 1.46
CA PHE A 178 -6.04 11.02 0.62
C PHE A 178 -6.95 12.25 0.58
N GLY A 179 -8.26 12.07 0.33
CA GLY A 179 -9.24 13.16 0.37
C GLY A 179 -9.34 13.80 1.76
N LEU A 180 -9.50 13.00 2.80
CA LEU A 180 -9.60 13.51 4.17
C LEU A 180 -8.37 14.34 4.57
N CYS A 181 -7.18 13.81 4.38
CA CYS A 181 -5.95 14.49 4.78
C CYS A 181 -5.59 15.64 3.82
N GLY A 182 -5.73 15.45 2.50
CA GLY A 182 -5.29 16.42 1.51
C GLY A 182 -6.28 17.54 1.21
N TRP A 183 -7.59 17.30 1.33
CA TRP A 183 -8.59 18.32 1.05
C TRP A 183 -9.14 19.00 2.30
N VAL A 184 -9.11 18.31 3.46
CA VAL A 184 -9.74 18.82 4.68
C VAL A 184 -8.70 19.15 5.74
N ILE A 185 -7.83 18.21 6.11
CA ILE A 185 -6.95 18.38 7.27
C ILE A 185 -5.83 19.36 6.96
N MET A 186 -5.00 19.06 5.98
CA MET A 186 -3.78 19.85 5.70
C MET A 186 -4.06 21.31 5.27
N PRO A 187 -5.10 21.62 4.46
CA PRO A 187 -5.35 22.98 4.03
C PRO A 187 -6.27 23.80 4.96
N HIS A 188 -6.89 23.21 5.99
CA HIS A 188 -7.90 23.92 6.78
C HIS A 188 -7.78 23.75 8.29
N LEU A 189 -6.97 22.79 8.75
CA LEU A 189 -6.79 22.52 10.16
C LEU A 189 -5.34 22.83 10.59
N GLY A 190 -5.14 22.93 11.89
CA GLY A 190 -3.86 23.30 12.47
C GLY A 190 -3.95 24.63 13.22
N LEU A 191 -2.85 25.14 13.65
CA LEU A 191 -2.73 26.39 14.37
C LEU A 191 -2.16 27.48 13.47
N ASP A 192 -2.79 28.65 13.42
CA ASP A 192 -2.20 29.79 12.70
C ASP A 192 -1.04 30.38 13.51
N MET A 193 0.16 30.07 13.06
CA MET A 193 1.44 30.56 13.61
C MET A 193 2.13 31.53 12.66
N SER A 194 1.44 32.06 11.66
CA SER A 194 2.02 32.97 10.65
C SER A 194 2.54 34.28 11.23
N ALA A 195 2.04 34.70 12.38
CA ALA A 195 2.54 35.84 13.13
C ALA A 195 3.77 35.53 14.01
N ASN A 196 4.14 34.24 14.20
CA ASN A 196 5.28 33.84 15.00
C ASN A 196 6.54 33.79 14.12
N ALA A 197 7.42 34.80 14.29
CA ALA A 197 8.64 34.93 13.49
C ALA A 197 9.58 33.73 13.62
N GLU A 198 9.68 33.07 14.77
CA GLU A 198 10.52 31.92 14.99
C GLU A 198 10.03 30.70 14.18
N VAL A 199 8.72 30.46 14.18
CA VAL A 199 8.09 29.39 13.41
C VAL A 199 8.27 29.63 11.91
N VAL A 200 7.98 30.86 11.44
CA VAL A 200 8.14 31.23 10.03
C VAL A 200 9.59 31.08 9.57
N GLN A 201 10.55 31.51 10.39
CA GLN A 201 11.97 31.36 10.09
C GLN A 201 12.39 29.90 10.04
N THR A 202 11.92 29.06 10.98
CA THR A 202 12.20 27.62 11.02
C THR A 202 11.67 26.93 9.78
N ILE A 203 10.42 27.18 9.39
CA ILE A 203 9.80 26.62 8.19
C ILE A 203 10.57 27.05 6.94
N THR A 204 10.93 28.35 6.84
CA THR A 204 11.71 28.87 5.72
C THR A 204 13.07 28.16 5.60
N ALA A 205 13.76 27.97 6.71
CA ALA A 205 15.05 27.28 6.75
C ALA A 205 14.91 25.81 6.33
N ASN A 206 13.88 25.13 6.81
CA ASN A 206 13.64 23.70 6.52
C ASN A 206 13.25 23.44 5.05
N LEU A 207 12.43 24.32 4.46
CA LEU A 207 12.03 24.23 3.06
C LEU A 207 13.14 24.63 2.08
N GLY A 208 14.12 25.43 2.55
CA GLY A 208 15.30 25.82 1.80
C GLY A 208 15.07 26.98 0.83
N ALA A 209 16.12 27.34 0.07
CA ALA A 209 16.14 28.55 -0.78
C ALA A 209 15.12 28.60 -1.92
N ASN A 210 14.52 27.47 -2.29
CA ASN A 210 13.53 27.38 -3.37
C ASN A 210 12.07 27.44 -2.86
N ALA A 211 11.87 27.62 -1.55
CA ALA A 211 10.53 27.72 -0.98
C ALA A 211 9.85 29.02 -1.45
N SER A 212 8.63 28.91 -1.94
CA SER A 212 7.82 30.08 -2.24
C SER A 212 7.29 30.73 -0.95
N TYR A 213 7.02 32.03 -1.01
CA TYR A 213 6.37 32.72 0.12
C TYR A 213 5.02 32.07 0.46
N GLU A 214 4.27 31.61 -0.55
CA GLU A 214 2.99 30.94 -0.38
C GLU A 214 3.13 29.60 0.37
N ASP A 215 4.18 28.82 0.10
CA ASP A 215 4.42 27.56 0.82
C ASP A 215 4.73 27.82 2.30
N VAL A 216 5.61 28.79 2.58
CA VAL A 216 5.94 29.16 3.97
C VAL A 216 4.69 29.66 4.70
N LEU A 217 3.90 30.51 4.06
CA LEU A 217 2.66 31.05 4.63
C LEU A 217 1.65 29.91 4.90
N ASN A 218 1.45 29.02 3.94
CA ASN A 218 0.53 27.89 4.07
C ASN A 218 0.90 26.97 5.27
N PHE A 219 2.17 26.57 5.38
CA PHE A 219 2.60 25.70 6.51
C PHE A 219 2.58 26.44 7.85
N SER A 220 2.84 27.73 7.89
CA SER A 220 2.75 28.51 9.14
C SER A 220 1.29 28.76 9.56
N GLN A 221 0.35 28.95 8.65
CA GLN A 221 -1.06 29.06 8.93
C GLN A 221 -1.72 27.75 9.37
N HIS A 222 -1.16 26.62 8.95
CA HIS A 222 -1.67 25.27 9.26
C HIS A 222 -0.65 24.45 10.07
N PHE A 223 0.07 25.12 10.97
CA PHE A 223 1.10 24.48 11.81
C PHE A 223 0.51 23.33 12.63
N GLY A 224 1.18 22.19 12.59
CA GLY A 224 0.72 20.98 13.28
C GLY A 224 -0.40 20.20 12.58
N ALA A 225 -0.88 20.61 11.40
CA ALA A 225 -1.93 19.90 10.67
C ALA A 225 -1.55 18.43 10.34
N TRP A 226 -0.26 18.16 10.10
CA TRP A 226 0.24 16.80 9.88
C TRP A 226 -0.10 15.84 11.04
N ARG A 227 -0.18 16.33 12.29
CA ARG A 227 -0.57 15.52 13.46
C ARG A 227 -1.98 14.99 13.32
N LEU A 228 -2.89 15.85 12.83
CA LEU A 228 -4.29 15.50 12.64
C LEU A 228 -4.46 14.46 11.52
N CYS A 229 -3.53 14.39 10.56
CA CYS A 229 -3.47 13.31 9.59
C CYS A 229 -3.22 11.92 10.22
N PHE A 230 -2.72 11.86 11.45
CA PHE A 230 -2.58 10.61 12.20
C PHE A 230 -3.71 10.43 13.22
N LEU A 231 -4.08 11.48 13.96
CA LEU A 231 -5.05 11.39 15.05
C LEU A 231 -6.49 11.14 14.55
N ILE A 232 -6.93 11.85 13.51
CA ILE A 232 -8.29 11.70 12.99
C ILE A 232 -8.48 10.33 12.31
N PRO A 233 -7.63 9.86 11.40
CA PRO A 233 -7.73 8.50 10.86
C PRO A 233 -7.64 7.41 11.94
N ALA A 234 -6.83 7.61 12.99
CA ALA A 234 -6.75 6.67 14.10
C ALA A 234 -8.07 6.57 14.88
N ALA A 235 -8.79 7.66 15.08
CA ALA A 235 -10.11 7.63 15.70
C ALA A 235 -11.11 6.78 14.90
N PHE A 236 -11.13 6.94 13.56
CA PHE A 236 -11.94 6.08 12.68
C PHE A 236 -11.50 4.61 12.76
N ALA A 237 -10.20 4.34 12.83
CA ALA A 237 -9.67 2.99 12.94
C ALA A 237 -10.03 2.34 14.29
N LEU A 238 -10.05 3.07 15.40
CA LEU A 238 -10.52 2.58 16.70
C LEU A 238 -12.00 2.19 16.64
N LEU A 239 -12.85 3.05 16.08
CA LEU A 239 -14.26 2.74 15.87
C LEU A 239 -14.46 1.53 14.97
N GLY A 240 -13.69 1.46 13.89
CA GLY A 240 -13.71 0.31 12.98
C GLY A 240 -13.24 -1.00 13.63
N SER A 241 -12.22 -0.94 14.47
CA SER A 241 -11.76 -2.09 15.26
C SER A 241 -12.86 -2.64 16.16
N LEU A 242 -13.57 -1.75 16.89
CA LEU A 242 -14.72 -2.14 17.69
C LEU A 242 -15.85 -2.73 16.82
N GLY A 243 -16.09 -2.13 15.64
CA GLY A 243 -17.05 -2.64 14.67
C GLY A 243 -16.71 -4.05 14.18
N ILE A 244 -15.44 -4.32 13.82
CA ILE A 244 -14.98 -5.67 13.43
C ILE A 244 -15.21 -6.66 14.57
N PHE A 245 -14.80 -6.30 15.78
CA PHE A 245 -14.92 -7.18 16.94
C PHE A 245 -16.36 -7.58 17.25
N THR A 246 -17.30 -6.63 17.16
CA THR A 246 -18.70 -6.84 17.54
C THR A 246 -19.57 -7.38 16.40
N LEU A 247 -19.37 -6.90 15.17
CA LEU A 247 -20.29 -7.11 14.06
C LEU A 247 -19.84 -8.24 13.10
N VAL A 248 -18.54 -8.55 13.02
CA VAL A 248 -18.04 -9.63 12.18
C VAL A 248 -18.09 -10.97 12.92
N LYS A 249 -18.40 -12.03 12.20
CA LYS A 249 -18.35 -13.43 12.67
C LYS A 249 -17.34 -14.22 11.84
N ASN A 250 -16.56 -15.09 12.49
CA ASN A 250 -15.54 -15.85 11.77
C ASN A 250 -16.15 -16.82 10.75
N SER A 251 -17.30 -17.42 11.10
CA SER A 251 -17.94 -18.45 10.27
C SER A 251 -19.46 -18.45 10.47
N PRO A 252 -20.20 -19.05 9.52
CA PRO A 252 -21.66 -19.20 9.60
C PRO A 252 -22.14 -19.94 10.85
N SER A 253 -21.37 -20.91 11.35
CA SER A 253 -21.72 -21.69 12.54
C SER A 253 -21.81 -20.83 13.81
N GLU A 254 -21.11 -19.70 13.91
CA GLU A 254 -21.23 -18.78 15.05
C GLU A 254 -22.62 -18.12 15.16
N VAL A 255 -23.43 -18.21 14.11
CA VAL A 255 -24.81 -17.67 14.07
C VAL A 255 -25.85 -18.77 13.79
N GLY A 256 -25.48 -20.04 13.99
CA GLY A 256 -26.38 -21.17 13.82
C GLY A 256 -26.69 -21.52 12.35
N LEU A 257 -25.88 -21.06 11.41
CA LEU A 257 -26.02 -21.35 9.98
C LEU A 257 -25.04 -22.47 9.55
N PRO A 258 -25.40 -23.26 8.52
CA PRO A 258 -24.52 -24.31 8.02
C PRO A 258 -23.25 -23.74 7.40
N GLU A 259 -22.13 -24.41 7.60
CA GLU A 259 -20.85 -24.07 6.98
C GLU A 259 -20.93 -24.23 5.44
N VAL A 260 -20.30 -23.30 4.72
CA VAL A 260 -20.29 -23.30 3.24
C VAL A 260 -19.39 -24.42 2.70
N VAL A 261 -18.28 -24.66 3.38
CA VAL A 261 -17.36 -25.74 3.06
C VAL A 261 -17.32 -26.66 4.28
N GLN A 262 -17.82 -27.87 4.14
CA GLN A 262 -17.57 -28.90 5.15
C GLN A 262 -16.05 -29.06 5.26
N LYS A 263 -15.50 -28.82 6.46
CA LYS A 263 -14.11 -29.18 6.72
C LYS A 263 -13.93 -30.63 6.29
N LYS A 264 -13.34 -30.87 5.12
CA LYS A 264 -12.65 -32.14 4.93
C LYS A 264 -11.68 -32.18 6.11
N SER A 265 -11.92 -33.14 7.00
CA SER A 265 -10.99 -33.48 8.08
C SER A 265 -9.59 -33.35 7.48
N ALA A 266 -8.74 -32.51 8.09
CA ALA A 266 -7.37 -32.37 7.62
C ALA A 266 -6.79 -33.78 7.70
N THR A 267 -6.82 -34.47 6.58
CA THR A 267 -6.16 -35.76 6.42
C THR A 267 -4.72 -35.44 6.73
N VAL A 268 -4.20 -36.03 7.82
CA VAL A 268 -2.80 -35.88 8.17
C VAL A 268 -2.04 -36.36 6.95
N GLN A 269 -1.44 -35.41 6.19
CA GLN A 269 -0.66 -35.73 5.00
C GLN A 269 0.42 -36.76 5.44
N THR A 270 0.50 -37.85 4.76
CA THR A 270 1.55 -38.82 4.98
C THR A 270 2.91 -38.19 4.74
N ALA A 271 3.97 -38.72 5.32
CA ALA A 271 5.33 -38.22 5.10
C ALA A 271 5.68 -38.27 3.60
N GLU A 272 5.18 -39.27 2.86
CA GLU A 272 5.35 -39.44 1.42
C GLU A 272 4.61 -38.34 0.62
N GLU A 273 3.35 -38.06 0.95
CA GLU A 273 2.58 -36.97 0.29
C GLU A 273 3.25 -35.61 0.50
N LYS A 274 3.80 -35.38 1.68
CA LYS A 274 4.52 -34.15 2.01
C LYS A 274 5.84 -34.06 1.25
N ALA A 275 6.57 -35.18 1.11
CA ALA A 275 7.80 -35.22 0.32
C ALA A 275 7.52 -35.02 -1.17
N GLU A 276 6.46 -35.61 -1.72
CA GLU A 276 6.01 -35.42 -3.10
C GLU A 276 5.63 -33.96 -3.35
N TYR A 277 4.84 -33.36 -2.45
CA TYR A 277 4.49 -31.95 -2.55
C TYR A 277 5.71 -31.04 -2.53
N ASN A 278 6.66 -31.26 -1.63
CA ASN A 278 7.89 -30.48 -1.56
C ASN A 278 8.73 -30.63 -2.84
N ALA A 279 8.82 -31.83 -3.41
CA ALA A 279 9.51 -32.08 -4.68
C ALA A 279 8.80 -31.35 -5.84
N PHE A 280 7.48 -31.36 -5.86
CA PHE A 280 6.67 -30.61 -6.83
C PHE A 280 6.91 -29.10 -6.74
N VAL A 281 6.84 -28.52 -5.55
CA VAL A 281 7.10 -27.10 -5.32
C VAL A 281 8.53 -26.73 -5.73
N ARG A 282 9.52 -27.56 -5.36
CA ARG A 282 10.91 -27.33 -5.75
C ARG A 282 11.07 -27.30 -7.28
N ARG A 283 10.43 -28.19 -8.02
CA ARG A 283 10.51 -28.27 -9.47
C ARG A 283 9.70 -27.17 -10.17
N LYS A 284 8.40 -27.03 -9.81
CA LYS A 284 7.46 -26.15 -10.53
C LYS A 284 7.51 -24.69 -10.10
N VAL A 285 8.01 -24.39 -8.90
CA VAL A 285 8.11 -23.01 -8.40
C VAL A 285 9.56 -22.56 -8.34
N PHE A 286 10.37 -23.15 -7.46
CA PHE A 286 11.76 -22.70 -7.27
C PHE A 286 12.67 -22.99 -8.46
N GLY A 287 12.46 -24.08 -9.19
CA GLY A 287 13.18 -24.43 -10.42
C GLY A 287 12.65 -23.75 -11.69
N ASN A 288 11.52 -23.08 -11.62
CA ASN A 288 10.90 -22.45 -12.79
C ASN A 288 11.43 -21.01 -12.98
N ARG A 289 12.27 -20.81 -14.00
CA ARG A 289 12.83 -19.49 -14.34
C ARG A 289 11.77 -18.42 -14.60
N LEU A 290 10.61 -18.82 -15.14
CA LEU A 290 9.53 -17.87 -15.43
C LEU A 290 8.98 -17.22 -14.16
N ILE A 291 8.87 -17.96 -13.06
CA ILE A 291 8.38 -17.41 -11.77
C ILE A 291 9.36 -16.37 -11.21
N TRP A 292 10.67 -16.60 -11.32
CA TRP A 292 11.68 -15.63 -10.90
C TRP A 292 11.68 -14.38 -11.78
N THR A 293 11.51 -14.54 -13.10
CA THR A 293 11.38 -13.41 -14.03
C THR A 293 10.12 -12.61 -13.77
N LEU A 294 8.98 -13.27 -13.48
CA LEU A 294 7.74 -12.60 -13.05
C LEU A 294 7.93 -11.87 -11.72
N GLY A 295 8.66 -12.46 -10.78
CA GLY A 295 9.02 -11.82 -9.52
C GLY A 295 9.83 -10.55 -9.74
N LEU A 296 10.88 -10.63 -10.57
CA LEU A 296 11.70 -9.46 -10.90
C LEU A 296 10.90 -8.38 -11.64
N ALA A 297 10.03 -8.76 -12.57
CA ALA A 297 9.12 -7.82 -13.22
C ALA A 297 8.18 -7.15 -12.21
N ASN A 298 7.65 -7.93 -11.27
CA ASN A 298 6.81 -7.41 -10.18
C ASN A 298 7.56 -6.40 -9.29
N PHE A 299 8.84 -6.62 -9.03
CA PHE A 299 9.68 -5.64 -8.35
C PHE A 299 9.66 -4.29 -9.07
N PHE A 300 9.91 -4.26 -10.38
CA PHE A 300 9.91 -3.01 -11.14
C PHE A 300 8.54 -2.34 -11.20
N VAL A 301 7.47 -3.09 -11.38
CA VAL A 301 6.09 -2.58 -11.35
C VAL A 301 5.80 -1.90 -10.00
N TYR A 302 6.20 -2.54 -8.90
CA TYR A 302 5.97 -2.02 -7.56
C TYR A 302 6.84 -0.80 -7.24
N VAL A 303 8.06 -0.70 -7.79
CA VAL A 303 8.86 0.55 -7.68
C VAL A 303 8.10 1.72 -8.31
N VAL A 304 7.62 1.56 -9.54
CA VAL A 304 6.86 2.63 -10.24
C VAL A 304 5.60 3.01 -9.45
N ARG A 305 4.84 2.00 -8.98
CA ARG A 305 3.62 2.22 -8.21
C ARG A 305 3.86 2.96 -6.90
N PHE A 306 4.80 2.49 -6.09
CA PHE A 306 5.06 3.06 -4.77
C PHE A 306 5.71 4.44 -4.89
N ALA A 307 6.62 4.66 -5.85
CA ALA A 307 7.19 5.97 -6.11
C ALA A 307 6.09 6.98 -6.47
N ALA A 308 5.15 6.62 -7.34
CA ALA A 308 4.06 7.50 -7.74
C ALA A 308 3.05 7.79 -6.61
N LEU A 309 2.75 6.81 -5.74
CA LEU A 309 1.74 6.97 -4.70
C LEU A 309 2.29 7.48 -3.37
N ASP A 310 3.41 6.90 -2.91
CA ASP A 310 3.93 7.23 -1.58
C ASP A 310 4.62 8.59 -1.58
N TRP A 311 5.28 8.95 -2.69
CA TRP A 311 5.88 10.26 -2.89
C TRP A 311 4.99 11.24 -3.67
N GLY A 312 3.87 10.77 -4.23
CA GLY A 312 3.00 11.56 -5.08
C GLY A 312 2.66 12.94 -4.52
N PRO A 313 2.13 13.05 -3.30
CA PRO A 313 1.82 14.35 -2.70
C PRO A 313 3.03 15.29 -2.68
N THR A 314 4.17 14.85 -2.16
CA THR A 314 5.40 15.66 -2.08
C THR A 314 6.00 15.94 -3.45
N MET A 315 6.07 14.93 -4.32
CA MET A 315 6.63 15.06 -5.67
C MET A 315 5.84 16.06 -6.52
N LEU A 316 4.51 16.00 -6.48
CA LEU A 316 3.65 16.84 -7.30
C LEU A 316 3.61 18.29 -6.78
N THR A 317 3.65 18.49 -5.47
CA THR A 317 3.73 19.83 -4.88
C THR A 317 5.07 20.49 -5.24
N GLU A 318 6.18 19.82 -4.96
CA GLU A 318 7.52 20.41 -5.13
C GLU A 318 7.97 20.49 -6.60
N SER A 319 7.60 19.50 -7.46
CA SER A 319 8.08 19.50 -8.86
C SER A 319 7.16 20.17 -9.85
N LYS A 320 5.85 20.22 -9.56
CA LYS A 320 4.84 20.76 -10.47
C LYS A 320 4.16 22.03 -9.96
N GLY A 321 4.44 22.42 -8.71
CA GLY A 321 3.83 23.60 -8.08
C GLY A 321 2.33 23.43 -7.83
N LEU A 322 1.86 22.19 -7.66
CA LEU A 322 0.46 21.92 -7.34
C LEU A 322 0.21 22.14 -5.86
N SER A 323 -0.97 22.65 -5.51
CA SER A 323 -1.39 22.61 -4.10
C SER A 323 -1.49 21.14 -3.62
N LEU A 324 -1.31 20.92 -2.33
CA LEU A 324 -1.39 19.57 -1.76
C LEU A 324 -2.75 18.91 -2.04
N ALA A 325 -3.83 19.69 -2.05
CA ALA A 325 -5.16 19.20 -2.41
C ALA A 325 -5.23 18.69 -3.86
N MET A 326 -4.61 19.40 -4.82
CA MET A 326 -4.55 18.94 -6.20
C MET A 326 -3.61 17.75 -6.38
N ALA A 327 -2.47 17.74 -5.71
CA ALA A 327 -1.55 16.61 -5.72
C ALA A 327 -2.21 15.33 -5.18
N THR A 328 -2.95 15.40 -4.10
CA THR A 328 -3.71 14.27 -3.57
C THR A 328 -4.86 13.85 -4.48
N THR A 329 -5.51 14.80 -5.18
CA THR A 329 -6.52 14.49 -6.22
C THR A 329 -5.91 13.64 -7.33
N LEU A 330 -4.73 13.99 -7.84
CA LEU A 330 -4.04 13.20 -8.85
C LEU A 330 -3.73 11.77 -8.32
N CYS A 331 -3.29 11.64 -7.08
CA CYS A 331 -3.03 10.33 -6.47
C CYS A 331 -4.31 9.48 -6.34
N ILE A 332 -5.45 10.10 -5.99
CA ILE A 332 -6.76 9.42 -5.95
C ILE A 332 -7.13 8.91 -7.34
N VAL A 333 -7.03 9.76 -8.34
CA VAL A 333 -7.41 9.41 -9.72
C VAL A 333 -6.47 8.33 -10.29
N PHE A 334 -5.17 8.39 -9.97
CA PHE A 334 -4.20 7.36 -10.32
C PHE A 334 -4.63 5.99 -9.78
N GLU A 335 -4.93 5.90 -8.48
CA GLU A 335 -5.21 4.61 -7.85
C GLU A 335 -6.66 4.15 -8.10
N PHE A 336 -7.63 5.04 -7.90
CA PHE A 336 -9.04 4.65 -7.93
C PHE A 336 -9.59 4.57 -9.34
N ILE A 337 -9.32 5.54 -10.20
CA ILE A 337 -9.85 5.57 -11.58
C ILE A 337 -8.90 4.77 -12.49
N GLY A 338 -7.68 5.22 -12.64
CA GLY A 338 -6.70 4.59 -13.52
C GLY A 338 -6.46 3.14 -13.14
N GLY A 339 -6.22 2.88 -11.85
CA GLY A 339 -5.93 1.54 -11.35
C GLY A 339 -7.06 0.55 -11.57
N ASN A 340 -8.28 0.88 -11.15
CA ASN A 340 -9.41 -0.06 -11.28
C ASN A 340 -9.79 -0.31 -12.74
N ILE A 341 -9.86 0.73 -13.57
CA ILE A 341 -10.13 0.60 -15.01
C ILE A 341 -9.01 -0.22 -15.67
N GLY A 342 -7.74 0.08 -15.33
CA GLY A 342 -6.59 -0.63 -15.86
C GLY A 342 -6.62 -2.12 -15.57
N MET A 343 -6.89 -2.52 -14.32
CA MET A 343 -6.97 -3.95 -13.97
C MET A 343 -8.00 -4.71 -14.82
N VAL A 344 -9.18 -4.15 -14.97
CA VAL A 344 -10.27 -4.78 -15.75
C VAL A 344 -9.94 -4.80 -17.23
N PHE A 345 -9.53 -3.67 -17.79
CA PHE A 345 -9.25 -3.54 -19.23
C PHE A 345 -8.11 -4.47 -19.68
N TRP A 346 -6.99 -4.46 -18.94
CA TRP A 346 -5.83 -5.27 -19.31
C TRP A 346 -6.06 -6.76 -19.09
N GLY A 347 -6.89 -7.15 -18.12
CA GLY A 347 -7.37 -8.51 -17.95
C GLY A 347 -8.16 -8.97 -19.17
N TRP A 348 -9.18 -8.20 -19.55
CA TRP A 348 -9.99 -8.47 -20.73
C TRP A 348 -9.16 -8.54 -22.02
N LEU A 349 -8.23 -7.60 -22.22
CA LEU A 349 -7.35 -7.57 -23.39
C LEU A 349 -6.46 -8.81 -23.46
N THR A 350 -5.97 -9.27 -22.31
CA THR A 350 -5.13 -10.49 -22.19
C THR A 350 -5.86 -11.72 -22.71
N ASP A 351 -7.09 -11.89 -22.27
CA ASP A 351 -7.88 -13.06 -22.66
C ASP A 351 -8.29 -13.01 -24.13
N LYS A 352 -8.73 -11.84 -24.61
CA LYS A 352 -9.25 -11.69 -25.96
C LYS A 352 -8.20 -11.69 -27.06
N PHE A 353 -7.03 -11.05 -26.82
CA PHE A 353 -6.05 -10.80 -27.88
C PHE A 353 -4.72 -11.55 -27.70
N PHE A 354 -4.41 -11.97 -26.48
CA PHE A 354 -3.13 -12.62 -26.19
C PHE A 354 -3.26 -14.09 -25.76
N ASN A 355 -4.43 -14.71 -25.93
CA ASN A 355 -4.66 -16.11 -25.55
C ASN A 355 -4.19 -16.38 -24.10
N SER A 356 -4.60 -15.53 -23.17
CA SER A 356 -4.23 -15.57 -21.74
C SER A 356 -2.71 -15.49 -21.44
N LYS A 357 -1.88 -15.04 -22.40
CA LYS A 357 -0.45 -14.79 -22.20
C LYS A 357 -0.24 -13.43 -21.52
N ALA A 358 -0.55 -13.37 -20.24
CA ALA A 358 -0.53 -12.15 -19.44
C ALA A 358 0.81 -11.39 -19.46
N HIS A 359 1.93 -12.10 -19.55
CA HIS A 359 3.25 -11.48 -19.64
C HIS A 359 3.42 -10.55 -20.87
N ARG A 360 2.78 -10.87 -22.02
CA ARG A 360 2.81 -10.00 -23.20
C ARG A 360 2.03 -8.70 -22.99
N THR A 361 0.85 -8.80 -22.38
CA THR A 361 0.07 -7.62 -22.00
C THR A 361 0.84 -6.74 -21.02
N CYS A 362 1.53 -7.35 -20.05
CA CYS A 362 2.36 -6.62 -19.10
C CYS A 362 3.53 -5.86 -19.77
N VAL A 363 4.11 -6.37 -20.88
CA VAL A 363 5.09 -5.61 -21.67
C VAL A 363 4.47 -4.32 -22.20
N LEU A 364 3.29 -4.40 -22.85
CA LEU A 364 2.59 -3.20 -23.36
C LEU A 364 2.30 -2.21 -22.24
N CYS A 365 1.86 -2.71 -21.08
CA CYS A 365 1.60 -1.88 -19.92
C CYS A 365 2.86 -1.15 -19.44
N MET A 366 4.00 -1.83 -19.32
CA MET A 366 5.24 -1.20 -18.84
C MET A 366 5.82 -0.23 -19.85
N VAL A 367 5.69 -0.49 -21.16
CA VAL A 367 6.03 0.48 -22.22
C VAL A 367 5.10 1.69 -22.14
N GLY A 368 3.78 1.48 -21.99
CA GLY A 368 2.82 2.56 -21.79
C GLY A 368 3.11 3.40 -20.54
N ALA A 369 3.48 2.75 -19.44
CA ALA A 369 3.89 3.43 -18.21
C ALA A 369 5.15 4.29 -18.43
N ALA A 370 6.17 3.77 -19.15
CA ALA A 370 7.37 4.52 -19.47
C ALA A 370 7.07 5.77 -20.34
N VAL A 371 6.26 5.61 -21.39
CA VAL A 371 5.82 6.74 -22.24
C VAL A 371 5.06 7.76 -21.42
N THR A 372 4.16 7.30 -20.55
CA THR A 372 3.32 8.18 -19.73
C THR A 372 4.17 8.94 -18.69
N VAL A 373 5.15 8.28 -18.06
CA VAL A 373 6.09 8.96 -17.15
C VAL A 373 6.91 10.01 -17.88
N ALA A 374 7.45 9.68 -19.07
CA ALA A 374 8.21 10.63 -19.87
C ALA A 374 7.36 11.85 -20.28
N THR A 375 6.11 11.61 -20.70
CA THR A 375 5.16 12.68 -21.05
C THR A 375 4.84 13.54 -19.83
N PHE A 376 4.55 12.92 -18.67
CA PHE A 376 4.25 13.66 -17.44
C PHE A 376 5.45 14.49 -16.96
N TRP A 377 6.65 13.91 -17.05
CA TRP A 377 7.89 14.63 -16.70
C TRP A 377 8.10 15.87 -17.56
N ALA A 378 7.82 15.75 -18.87
CA ALA A 378 7.98 16.87 -19.82
C ALA A 378 7.00 18.03 -19.59
N ILE A 379 5.90 17.85 -18.84
CA ILE A 379 4.96 18.91 -18.51
C ILE A 379 5.64 19.94 -17.60
N PRO A 380 5.69 21.24 -17.96
CA PRO A 380 6.32 22.27 -17.13
C PRO A 380 5.62 22.44 -15.78
N ALA A 381 6.38 22.92 -14.77
CA ALA A 381 5.80 23.37 -13.51
C ALA A 381 4.85 24.56 -13.75
N GLY A 382 3.82 24.70 -12.92
CA GLY A 382 2.80 25.73 -13.06
C GLY A 382 1.76 25.46 -14.15
N THR A 383 1.88 24.34 -14.90
CA THR A 383 0.82 23.93 -15.84
C THR A 383 -0.45 23.58 -15.07
N ALA A 384 -1.60 23.98 -15.61
CA ALA A 384 -2.90 23.73 -14.99
C ALA A 384 -3.09 22.26 -14.63
N TRP A 385 -3.58 21.97 -13.41
CA TRP A 385 -3.70 20.64 -12.86
C TRP A 385 -4.55 19.67 -13.72
N TRP A 386 -5.55 20.18 -14.42
CA TRP A 386 -6.42 19.39 -15.31
C TRP A 386 -5.69 18.83 -16.54
N ILE A 387 -4.59 19.45 -16.98
CA ILE A 387 -3.73 18.91 -18.03
C ILE A 387 -2.90 17.75 -17.48
N GLN A 388 -2.53 17.82 -16.23
CA GLN A 388 -1.70 16.82 -15.55
C GLN A 388 -2.48 15.57 -15.15
N ILE A 389 -3.82 15.68 -15.01
CA ILE A 389 -4.67 14.58 -14.51
C ILE A 389 -4.70 13.39 -15.46
N LEU A 390 -4.77 13.62 -16.77
CA LEU A 390 -4.85 12.55 -17.77
C LEU A 390 -3.58 11.68 -17.80
N PRO A 391 -2.35 12.23 -17.93
CA PRO A 391 -1.15 11.40 -17.90
C PRO A 391 -0.98 10.68 -16.57
N PHE A 392 -1.31 11.31 -15.43
CA PHE A 392 -1.18 10.67 -14.14
C PHE A 392 -2.19 9.55 -13.93
N THR A 393 -3.42 9.70 -14.45
CA THR A 393 -4.43 8.63 -14.52
C THR A 393 -3.98 7.48 -15.40
N LEU A 394 -3.43 7.79 -16.59
CA LEU A 394 -2.90 6.78 -17.51
C LEU A 394 -1.72 6.02 -16.90
N LEU A 395 -0.89 6.67 -16.10
CA LEU A 395 0.16 5.95 -15.37
C LEU A 395 -0.44 4.90 -14.44
N GLY A 396 -1.47 5.23 -13.68
CA GLY A 396 -2.22 4.26 -12.88
C GLY A 396 -2.82 3.13 -13.72
N PHE A 397 -3.46 3.46 -14.83
CA PHE A 397 -4.04 2.52 -15.77
C PHE A 397 -3.02 1.48 -16.28
N PHE A 398 -1.80 1.92 -16.62
CA PHE A 398 -0.74 1.04 -17.10
C PHE A 398 -0.06 0.24 -15.98
N VAL A 399 0.08 0.78 -14.78
CA VAL A 399 0.77 0.14 -13.66
C VAL A 399 -0.07 -0.95 -13.00
N TYR A 400 -1.37 -0.74 -12.86
CA TYR A 400 -2.25 -1.68 -12.17
C TYR A 400 -2.62 -2.92 -13.00
N GLY A 401 -2.51 -2.84 -14.34
CA GLY A 401 -2.62 -4.01 -15.21
C GLY A 401 -1.62 -5.12 -14.83
N PRO A 402 -0.31 -4.85 -14.91
CA PRO A 402 0.72 -5.79 -14.49
C PRO A 402 0.59 -6.22 -13.03
N GLN A 403 0.22 -5.32 -12.11
CA GLN A 403 0.03 -5.66 -10.71
C GLN A 403 -0.98 -6.79 -10.51
N ALA A 404 -2.07 -6.81 -11.27
CA ALA A 404 -3.07 -7.88 -11.22
C ALA A 404 -2.60 -9.13 -12.01
N LEU A 405 -2.09 -8.93 -13.22
CA LEU A 405 -1.79 -10.01 -14.17
C LEU A 405 -0.55 -10.84 -13.81
N LEU A 406 0.47 -10.24 -13.17
CA LEU A 406 1.68 -10.97 -12.80
C LEU A 406 1.40 -12.05 -11.75
N GLY A 407 0.54 -11.76 -10.77
CA GLY A 407 0.11 -12.74 -9.78
C GLY A 407 -0.65 -13.91 -10.40
N ILE A 408 -1.55 -13.62 -11.35
CA ILE A 408 -2.31 -14.65 -12.10
C ILE A 408 -1.34 -15.48 -12.96
N SER A 409 -0.39 -14.83 -13.64
CA SER A 409 0.60 -15.52 -14.46
C SER A 409 1.47 -16.47 -13.64
N ALA A 410 1.92 -16.05 -12.46
CA ALA A 410 2.71 -16.90 -11.58
C ALA A 410 1.90 -18.09 -11.04
N ALA A 411 0.63 -17.85 -10.66
CA ALA A 411 -0.27 -18.92 -10.24
C ALA A 411 -0.49 -19.94 -11.36
N ASN A 412 -0.70 -19.50 -12.60
CA ASN A 412 -0.87 -20.35 -13.76
C ASN A 412 0.41 -21.17 -14.08
N GLN A 413 1.59 -20.58 -13.94
CA GLN A 413 2.87 -21.29 -14.13
C GLN A 413 3.11 -22.36 -13.06
N ALA A 414 2.72 -22.09 -11.82
CA ALA A 414 2.90 -23.00 -10.69
C ALA A 414 1.79 -24.06 -10.59
N THR A 415 0.74 -23.95 -11.37
CA THR A 415 -0.52 -24.69 -11.31
C THR A 415 -1.30 -24.45 -9.99
N ASN A 416 -2.53 -24.90 -9.90
CA ASN A 416 -3.38 -24.71 -8.70
C ASN A 416 -2.75 -25.28 -7.43
N ARG A 417 -1.90 -26.33 -7.56
CA ARG A 417 -1.28 -27.03 -6.43
C ARG A 417 -0.24 -26.17 -5.69
N ALA A 418 0.43 -25.23 -6.38
CA ALA A 418 1.50 -24.39 -5.79
C ALA A 418 1.33 -22.89 -6.06
N ALA A 419 0.17 -22.45 -6.51
CA ALA A 419 -0.13 -21.05 -6.84
C ALA A 419 0.15 -20.07 -5.68
N ALA A 420 -0.17 -20.45 -4.44
CA ALA A 420 0.10 -19.63 -3.27
C ALA A 420 1.60 -19.41 -3.03
N THR A 421 2.43 -20.45 -3.21
CA THR A 421 3.88 -20.36 -3.06
C THR A 421 4.48 -19.44 -4.14
N ALA A 422 4.03 -19.56 -5.39
CA ALA A 422 4.47 -18.69 -6.48
C ALA A 422 4.12 -17.22 -6.21
N ASN A 423 2.88 -16.94 -5.78
CA ASN A 423 2.47 -15.59 -5.39
C ASN A 423 3.24 -15.07 -4.16
N GLY A 424 3.66 -15.96 -3.26
CA GLY A 424 4.54 -15.63 -2.14
C GLY A 424 5.89 -15.07 -2.63
N ILE A 425 6.50 -15.69 -3.63
CA ILE A 425 7.75 -15.20 -4.26
C ILE A 425 7.52 -13.80 -4.85
N LEU A 426 6.46 -13.61 -5.64
CA LEU A 426 6.13 -12.31 -6.20
C LEU A 426 5.94 -11.25 -5.10
N GLY A 427 5.32 -11.63 -3.99
CA GLY A 427 5.16 -10.77 -2.82
C GLY A 427 6.48 -10.30 -2.23
N ILE A 428 7.47 -11.21 -2.10
CA ILE A 428 8.82 -10.86 -1.62
C ILE A 428 9.46 -9.81 -2.54
N PHE A 429 9.44 -10.02 -3.86
CA PHE A 429 9.96 -9.05 -4.82
C PHE A 429 9.18 -7.73 -4.77
N GLY A 430 7.85 -7.79 -4.65
CA GLY A 430 6.99 -6.62 -4.56
C GLY A 430 7.32 -5.74 -3.34
N TYR A 431 7.58 -6.33 -2.16
CA TYR A 431 7.96 -5.53 -0.98
C TYR A 431 9.44 -5.18 -0.92
N ALA A 432 10.33 -5.99 -1.52
CA ALA A 432 11.72 -5.61 -1.70
C ALA A 432 11.89 -4.35 -2.57
N SER A 433 10.92 -4.05 -3.45
CA SER A 433 10.90 -2.83 -4.26
C SER A 433 10.94 -1.54 -3.44
N THR A 434 10.49 -1.59 -2.17
CA THR A 434 10.53 -0.43 -1.27
C THR A 434 11.96 0.03 -0.93
N LEU A 435 12.98 -0.80 -1.14
CA LEU A 435 14.37 -0.38 -1.07
C LEU A 435 14.67 0.74 -2.09
N ILE A 436 14.14 0.61 -3.29
CA ILE A 436 14.33 1.62 -4.35
C ILE A 436 13.27 2.72 -4.23
N SER A 437 11.98 2.37 -4.12
CA SER A 437 10.89 3.36 -4.10
C SER A 437 10.79 4.13 -2.78
N GLY A 438 11.37 3.66 -1.70
CA GLY A 438 11.44 4.34 -0.41
C GLY A 438 12.75 5.12 -0.27
N VAL A 439 13.74 4.54 0.42
CA VAL A 439 15.00 5.22 0.74
C VAL A 439 15.81 5.58 -0.51
N GLY A 440 15.85 4.71 -1.52
CA GLY A 440 16.55 5.00 -2.77
C GLY A 440 15.96 6.20 -3.50
N PHE A 441 14.63 6.25 -3.62
CA PHE A 441 13.91 7.36 -4.24
C PHE A 441 14.05 8.67 -3.44
N GLY A 442 13.97 8.59 -2.10
CA GLY A 442 14.21 9.72 -1.20
C GLY A 442 15.63 10.27 -1.34
N TYR A 443 16.64 9.40 -1.46
CA TYR A 443 18.03 9.79 -1.70
C TYR A 443 18.20 10.51 -3.04
N VAL A 444 17.63 9.94 -4.11
CA VAL A 444 17.69 10.56 -5.45
C VAL A 444 16.96 11.90 -5.46
N ALA A 445 15.77 11.98 -4.89
CA ALA A 445 15.00 13.23 -4.83
C ALA A 445 15.73 14.31 -4.01
N GLN A 446 16.46 13.94 -2.94
CA GLN A 446 17.19 14.87 -2.10
C GLN A 446 18.46 15.42 -2.77
N HIS A 447 19.24 14.56 -3.47
CA HIS A 447 20.57 14.94 -3.99
C HIS A 447 20.54 15.31 -5.48
N TYR A 448 19.64 14.73 -6.27
CA TYR A 448 19.53 14.95 -7.72
C TYR A 448 18.21 15.64 -8.11
N GLY A 449 17.39 16.01 -7.12
CA GLY A 449 16.09 16.65 -7.31
C GLY A 449 15.04 15.74 -7.97
N TRP A 450 13.89 16.32 -8.27
CA TRP A 450 12.77 15.57 -8.83
C TRP A 450 13.00 15.09 -10.26
N ASN A 451 13.88 15.75 -11.03
CA ASN A 451 14.27 15.23 -12.36
C ASN A 451 14.96 13.87 -12.26
N GLY A 452 15.85 13.67 -11.27
CA GLY A 452 16.42 12.37 -10.97
C GLY A 452 15.39 11.33 -10.52
N ALA A 453 14.39 11.78 -9.76
CA ALA A 453 13.29 10.92 -9.33
C ALA A 453 12.42 10.45 -10.50
N TYR A 454 12.02 11.33 -11.42
CA TYR A 454 11.30 10.94 -12.64
C TYR A 454 12.12 10.00 -13.54
N LEU A 455 13.42 10.28 -13.68
CA LEU A 455 14.32 9.40 -14.41
C LEU A 455 14.38 8.01 -13.79
N THR A 456 14.39 7.91 -12.47
CA THR A 456 14.35 6.63 -11.75
C THR A 456 13.09 5.84 -12.08
N ILE A 457 11.91 6.48 -12.02
CA ILE A 457 10.64 5.83 -12.38
C ILE A 457 10.67 5.35 -13.84
N LEU A 458 11.15 6.18 -14.75
CA LEU A 458 11.27 5.85 -16.16
C LEU A 458 12.19 4.63 -16.41
N ILE A 459 13.37 4.63 -15.80
CA ILE A 459 14.31 3.50 -15.89
C ILE A 459 13.66 2.22 -15.35
N MET A 460 12.98 2.29 -14.21
CA MET A 460 12.31 1.10 -13.64
C MET A 460 11.19 0.58 -14.54
N ALA A 461 10.43 1.48 -15.18
CA ALA A 461 9.41 1.07 -16.15
C ALA A 461 10.03 0.37 -17.38
N ILE A 462 11.13 0.90 -17.91
CA ILE A 462 11.86 0.30 -19.03
C ILE A 462 12.45 -1.06 -18.65
N LEU A 463 13.10 -1.17 -17.49
CA LEU A 463 13.66 -2.44 -17.00
C LEU A 463 12.56 -3.49 -16.78
N GLY A 464 11.41 -3.09 -16.29
CA GLY A 464 10.24 -3.96 -16.19
C GLY A 464 9.77 -4.48 -17.55
N ALA A 465 9.68 -3.60 -18.55
CA ALA A 465 9.35 -3.99 -19.92
C ALA A 465 10.38 -4.96 -20.52
N ILE A 466 11.68 -4.67 -20.40
CA ILE A 466 12.77 -5.53 -20.87
C ILE A 466 12.72 -6.90 -20.19
N THR A 467 12.54 -6.93 -18.87
CA THR A 467 12.42 -8.18 -18.10
C THR A 467 11.29 -9.04 -18.64
N LEU A 468 10.11 -8.45 -18.87
CA LEU A 468 8.96 -9.16 -19.40
C LEU A 468 9.13 -9.59 -20.87
N MET A 469 9.86 -8.82 -21.67
CA MET A 469 10.21 -9.19 -23.06
C MET A 469 11.02 -10.48 -23.14
N THR A 470 11.85 -10.79 -22.15
CA THR A 470 12.60 -12.05 -22.09
C THR A 470 11.68 -13.28 -22.05
N MET A 471 10.42 -13.09 -21.62
CA MET A 471 9.41 -14.13 -21.53
C MET A 471 8.42 -14.13 -22.72
N TRP A 472 8.63 -13.33 -23.75
CA TRP A 472 7.63 -13.14 -24.84
C TRP A 472 7.14 -14.43 -25.47
N GLY A 473 8.03 -15.43 -25.64
CA GLY A 473 7.74 -16.75 -26.18
C GLY A 473 7.17 -17.76 -25.17
N ALA A 474 7.06 -17.40 -23.89
CA ALA A 474 6.64 -18.35 -22.87
C ALA A 474 5.18 -18.82 -23.07
N LYS A 475 4.88 -20.03 -22.59
CA LYS A 475 3.50 -20.56 -22.52
C LYS A 475 2.67 -19.75 -21.52
N ALA A 476 1.34 -19.74 -21.71
CA ALA A 476 0.41 -19.04 -20.83
C ALA A 476 0.36 -19.66 -19.42
N ASN A 477 0.55 -20.97 -19.33
CA ASN A 477 0.47 -21.74 -18.08
C ASN A 477 1.45 -22.93 -18.08
N GLY A 478 1.61 -23.55 -16.93
CA GLY A 478 2.45 -24.74 -16.72
C GLY A 478 1.66 -26.05 -16.57
N TYR A 479 0.38 -26.09 -17.01
CA TYR A 479 -0.47 -27.28 -16.90
C TYR A 479 -0.14 -28.35 -17.95
N GLU A 480 0.33 -27.92 -19.10
CA GLU A 480 0.72 -28.83 -20.20
C GLU A 480 2.18 -29.25 -20.03
N GLU A 481 2.40 -30.47 -19.60
CA GLU A 481 3.61 -31.29 -19.79
C GLU A 481 3.22 -32.69 -20.24
#